data_a65620c87dede859565141b66085b502
#
_entry.id   a65620c87dede859565141b66085b502
#
_cell.length_a   1.000
_cell.length_b   1.000
_cell.length_c   1.000
_cell.angle_alpha   90.00
_cell.angle_beta   90.00
_cell.angle_gamma   90.00
#
_symmetry.space_group_name_H-M   'P 1'
#
loop_
_entity.id
_entity.type
_entity.pdbx_description
1 polymer ?
#
loop_
_entity_poly.entity_id
_entity_poly.type
_entity_poly.pdbx_seq_one_letter_code
_entity_poly.pdbx_strand_id
1 'polypeptide(L)'
;MAKTSARSKSSSKSKKSRKSTKKSARKSTKKSARKAASGSSKSTRQPSPLALLFPDLESELATTRRMLERVPNGNNDWRPHAKSRTLGELATHLAQLPGFGILMATRNEFDGLAPRPPQPMLLTSAERVRAFEEMSKQLRAILQQMTWDQANAPWKLRLGDKVVASAPRTQILRTVFVTHSAHHRAQLGVYLRMLETPVPWSYGRSADEEPPAAL
;
A
#
# COMPACT_ATOMS: atom_id res chain seq x y z
N MET A 1 -48.41 11.03 -34.29
CA MET A 1 -49.22 9.84 -34.63
C MET A 1 -48.70 8.73 -33.77
N ALA A 2 -49.33 8.43 -32.67
CA ALA A 2 -50.43 7.48 -32.46
C ALA A 2 -49.90 6.06 -32.47
N LYS A 3 -49.96 5.48 -31.33
CA LYS A 3 -50.90 4.57 -30.61
C LYS A 3 -50.34 3.17 -30.61
N THR A 4 -50.35 2.31 -29.69
CA THR A 4 -51.18 1.86 -28.56
C THR A 4 -50.73 0.43 -28.28
N SER A 5 -50.50 0.05 -27.07
CA SER A 5 -51.38 -0.62 -26.09
C SER A 5 -51.59 -2.14 -26.28
N ALA A 6 -51.40 -2.92 -25.30
CA ALA A 6 -52.25 -3.78 -24.46
C ALA A 6 -51.49 -5.03 -24.04
N ARG A 7 -51.31 -5.42 -22.75
CA ARG A 7 -52.15 -5.88 -21.66
C ARG A 7 -52.86 -7.26 -21.91
N SER A 8 -52.52 -8.27 -21.09
CA SER A 8 -53.41 -9.23 -20.41
C SER A 8 -52.55 -10.22 -19.62
N LYS A 9 -52.59 -10.38 -18.34
CA LYS A 9 -53.55 -10.89 -17.33
C LYS A 9 -53.95 -12.36 -17.56
N SER A 10 -53.63 -13.24 -16.59
CA SER A 10 -54.51 -13.99 -15.68
C SER A 10 -53.76 -15.17 -15.07
N SER A 11 -53.66 -15.31 -13.79
CA SER A 11 -54.55 -15.94 -12.78
C SER A 11 -54.69 -17.46 -13.01
N SER A 12 -54.53 -18.38 -12.11
CA SER A 12 -54.99 -18.52 -10.73
C SER A 12 -54.84 -19.99 -10.24
N LYS A 13 -54.80 -20.14 -8.92
CA LYS A 13 -55.40 -21.16 -8.05
C LYS A 13 -54.71 -22.55 -7.96
N SER A 14 -54.18 -22.91 -6.80
CA SER A 14 -54.71 -23.36 -5.51
C SER A 14 -55.21 -24.80 -5.45
N LYS A 15 -54.71 -25.56 -4.46
CA LYS A 15 -55.39 -26.50 -3.52
C LYS A 15 -54.33 -27.38 -2.88
N LYS A 16 -54.08 -27.34 -1.60
CA LYS A 16 -54.72 -27.77 -0.36
C LYS A 16 -54.94 -29.30 -0.22
N SER A 17 -54.38 -29.82 0.84
CA SER A 17 -54.83 -30.82 1.82
C SER A 17 -53.92 -32.07 1.85
N ARG A 18 -53.64 -32.79 2.90
CA ARG A 18 -54.15 -32.98 4.25
C ARG A 18 -53.19 -33.93 5.00
N LYS A 19 -52.81 -33.58 6.18
CA LYS A 19 -52.79 -34.34 7.43
C LYS A 19 -52.82 -35.87 7.44
N SER A 20 -51.85 -36.51 8.09
CA SER A 20 -52.19 -37.53 9.08
C SER A 20 -51.02 -37.77 10.05
N THR A 21 -51.38 -37.82 11.25
CA THR A 21 -50.66 -38.14 12.51
C THR A 21 -50.42 -39.65 12.63
N LYS A 22 -49.26 -40.08 13.16
CA LYS A 22 -49.22 -41.19 14.12
C LYS A 22 -47.99 -41.13 15.03
N LYS A 23 -48.30 -41.27 16.26
CA LYS A 23 -47.55 -41.35 17.50
C LYS A 23 -47.01 -42.75 17.71
N SER A 24 -45.78 -42.96 18.17
CA SER A 24 -45.47 -43.99 19.15
C SER A 24 -44.01 -44.05 19.55
N ALA A 25 -43.76 -43.85 20.80
CA ALA A 25 -43.03 -44.61 21.81
C ALA A 25 -41.48 -44.64 21.82
N ARG A 26 -40.96 -43.90 22.79
CA ARG A 26 -39.96 -44.25 23.81
C ARG A 26 -39.06 -45.47 23.57
N LYS A 27 -37.74 -45.19 23.51
CA LYS A 27 -36.75 -46.01 24.23
C LYS A 27 -35.52 -45.15 24.57
N SER A 28 -35.30 -45.04 25.88
CA SER A 28 -34.13 -44.43 26.48
C SER A 28 -32.92 -45.33 26.32
N THR A 29 -31.80 -44.81 25.86
CA THR A 29 -30.51 -45.38 26.18
C THR A 29 -29.53 -44.26 26.49
N LYS A 30 -29.12 -44.22 27.72
CA LYS A 30 -28.02 -43.48 28.30
C LYS A 30 -26.75 -43.80 27.50
N LYS A 31 -26.12 -42.77 26.88
CA LYS A 31 -24.79 -42.93 26.34
C LYS A 31 -23.94 -41.74 26.77
N SER A 32 -23.06 -42.09 27.66
CA SER A 32 -21.83 -41.44 28.12
C SER A 32 -21.39 -40.22 27.34
N ALA A 33 -21.32 -39.08 28.04
CA ALA A 33 -20.65 -37.85 27.61
C ALA A 33 -19.15 -38.09 27.53
N ARG A 34 -18.64 -38.33 26.33
CA ARG A 34 -17.22 -38.14 26.02
C ARG A 34 -16.99 -36.65 25.84
N LYS A 35 -16.37 -36.03 26.82
CA LYS A 35 -15.83 -34.69 26.79
C LYS A 35 -14.76 -34.66 25.69
N ALA A 36 -15.14 -34.18 24.52
CA ALA A 36 -14.18 -33.86 23.48
C ALA A 36 -13.37 -32.66 23.96
N ALA A 37 -12.13 -32.91 24.32
CA ALA A 37 -11.14 -31.85 24.53
C ALA A 37 -10.99 -31.12 23.20
N SER A 38 -11.51 -29.90 23.10
CA SER A 38 -11.20 -28.98 22.05
C SER A 38 -9.72 -28.59 22.21
N GLY A 39 -8.85 -29.34 21.57
CA GLY A 39 -7.48 -28.93 21.35
C GLY A 39 -7.50 -27.66 20.52
N SER A 40 -7.35 -26.52 21.18
CA SER A 40 -6.98 -25.27 20.54
C SER A 40 -5.65 -25.51 19.84
N SER A 41 -5.68 -25.89 18.57
CA SER A 41 -4.51 -25.83 17.72
C SER A 41 -4.12 -24.36 17.67
N LYS A 42 -3.08 -23.97 18.41
CA LYS A 42 -2.37 -22.70 18.15
C LYS A 42 -1.93 -22.79 16.71
N SER A 43 -2.73 -22.22 15.80
CA SER A 43 -2.31 -21.92 14.46
C SER A 43 -1.02 -21.11 14.60
N THR A 44 0.11 -21.71 14.30
CA THR A 44 1.38 -21.01 14.14
C THR A 44 1.22 -20.16 12.88
N ARG A 45 0.63 -18.97 13.08
CA ARG A 45 0.45 -18.00 12.00
C ARG A 45 1.83 -17.69 11.47
N GLN A 46 2.10 -18.10 10.25
CA GLN A 46 3.35 -17.78 9.56
C GLN A 46 3.55 -16.25 9.65
N PRO A 47 4.78 -15.77 9.94
CA PRO A 47 5.05 -14.34 9.96
C PRO A 47 4.64 -13.73 8.63
N SER A 48 4.08 -12.52 8.67
CA SER A 48 3.67 -11.84 7.45
C SER A 48 4.90 -11.61 6.56
N PRO A 49 4.75 -11.67 5.22
CA PRO A 49 5.84 -11.36 4.30
C PRO A 49 6.53 -10.03 4.59
N LEU A 50 5.79 -9.04 5.10
CA LEU A 50 6.29 -7.72 5.43
C LEU A 50 7.50 -7.77 6.38
N ALA A 51 7.38 -8.48 7.51
CA ALA A 51 8.42 -8.53 8.53
C ALA A 51 9.73 -9.17 8.04
N LEU A 52 9.64 -10.12 7.09
CA LEU A 52 10.80 -10.82 6.53
C LEU A 52 11.38 -10.14 5.30
N LEU A 53 10.53 -9.57 4.45
CA LEU A 53 10.95 -9.00 3.17
C LEU A 53 11.33 -7.52 3.25
N PHE A 54 10.78 -6.80 4.24
CA PHE A 54 11.02 -5.37 4.45
C PHE A 54 11.28 -5.07 5.94
N PRO A 55 12.29 -5.69 6.57
CA PRO A 55 12.60 -5.46 7.99
C PRO A 55 13.01 -4.01 8.26
N ASP A 56 13.51 -3.33 7.24
CA ASP A 56 13.99 -1.96 7.23
C ASP A 56 12.90 -0.90 6.93
N LEU A 57 11.67 -1.32 6.61
CA LEU A 57 10.62 -0.39 6.13
C LEU A 57 10.38 0.77 7.09
N GLU A 58 10.27 0.51 8.38
CA GLU A 58 9.97 1.57 9.36
C GLU A 58 11.11 2.59 9.48
N SER A 59 12.36 2.12 9.48
CA SER A 59 13.53 3.00 9.52
C SER A 59 13.65 3.84 8.24
N GLU A 60 13.33 3.26 7.08
CA GLU A 60 13.31 3.94 5.78
C GLU A 60 12.23 5.04 5.74
N LEU A 61 11.02 4.73 6.21
CA LEU A 61 9.93 5.69 6.30
C LEU A 61 10.26 6.82 7.28
N ALA A 62 10.78 6.50 8.47
CA ALA A 62 11.17 7.51 9.46
C ALA A 62 12.26 8.44 8.93
N THR A 63 13.26 7.89 8.24
CA THR A 63 14.35 8.67 7.64
C THR A 63 13.83 9.59 6.52
N THR A 64 12.92 9.09 5.69
CA THR A 64 12.29 9.91 4.63
C THR A 64 11.47 11.05 5.23
N ARG A 65 10.70 10.79 6.29
CA ARG A 65 9.93 11.80 7.00
C ARG A 65 10.83 12.94 7.53
N ARG A 66 11.90 12.60 8.23
CA ARG A 66 12.87 13.61 8.73
C ARG A 66 13.44 14.47 7.62
N MET A 67 13.76 13.87 6.48
CA MET A 67 14.26 14.61 5.31
C MET A 67 13.23 15.58 4.76
N LEU A 68 11.95 15.18 4.66
CA LEU A 68 10.86 16.02 4.18
C LEU A 68 10.56 17.18 5.15
N GLU A 69 10.74 16.98 6.45
CA GLU A 69 10.58 18.04 7.48
C GLU A 69 11.60 19.17 7.33
N ARG A 70 12.78 18.87 6.78
CA ARG A 70 13.85 19.86 6.59
C ARG A 70 13.70 20.69 5.31
N VAL A 71 12.78 20.34 4.42
CA VAL A 71 12.62 21.08 3.16
C VAL A 71 12.11 22.50 3.44
N PRO A 72 12.90 23.56 3.12
CA PRO A 72 12.48 24.93 3.38
C PRO A 72 11.27 25.30 2.52
N ASN A 73 10.36 26.06 3.12
CA ASN A 73 9.24 26.65 2.39
C ASN A 73 9.74 27.83 1.53
N GLY A 74 9.11 28.04 0.37
CA GLY A 74 9.41 29.19 -0.49
C GLY A 74 10.48 28.94 -1.57
N ASN A 75 11.26 27.87 -1.47
CA ASN A 75 12.34 27.58 -2.44
C ASN A 75 11.94 26.53 -3.49
N ASN A 76 10.65 26.39 -3.78
CA ASN A 76 10.13 25.30 -4.61
C ASN A 76 10.69 25.29 -6.03
N ASP A 77 10.97 26.45 -6.61
CA ASP A 77 11.48 26.59 -8.00
C ASP A 77 13.00 26.51 -8.10
N TRP A 78 13.70 26.49 -6.95
CA TRP A 78 15.16 26.38 -6.94
C TRP A 78 15.61 25.00 -7.43
N ARG A 79 16.69 24.96 -8.20
CA ARG A 79 17.34 23.74 -8.68
C ARG A 79 18.86 23.96 -8.82
N PRO A 80 19.67 22.91 -8.60
CA PRO A 80 21.14 23.04 -8.71
C PRO A 80 21.60 23.14 -10.17
N HIS A 81 20.81 22.68 -11.12
CA HIS A 81 21.14 22.69 -12.55
C HIS A 81 19.85 22.69 -13.39
N ALA A 82 19.89 23.31 -14.57
CA ALA A 82 18.73 23.44 -15.46
C ALA A 82 18.06 22.11 -15.83
N LYS A 83 18.82 21.00 -15.88
CA LYS A 83 18.33 19.65 -16.17
C LYS A 83 17.86 18.88 -14.94
N SER A 84 18.06 19.45 -13.74
CA SER A 84 17.62 18.80 -12.49
C SER A 84 16.15 19.14 -12.19
N ARG A 85 15.49 18.27 -11.41
CA ARG A 85 14.21 18.63 -10.80
C ARG A 85 14.37 19.86 -9.92
N THR A 86 13.31 20.64 -9.74
CA THR A 86 13.30 21.65 -8.70
C THR A 86 13.21 21.02 -7.31
N LEU A 87 13.51 21.77 -6.26
CA LEU A 87 13.35 21.34 -4.88
C LEU A 87 11.91 20.86 -4.62
N GLY A 88 10.93 21.66 -5.06
CA GLY A 88 9.51 21.34 -4.91
C GLY A 88 9.12 20.05 -5.63
N GLU A 89 9.58 19.86 -6.87
CA GLU A 89 9.33 18.65 -7.66
C GLU A 89 9.97 17.41 -7.00
N LEU A 90 11.23 17.51 -6.57
CA LEU A 90 11.95 16.41 -5.92
C LEU A 90 11.31 16.02 -4.59
N ALA A 91 11.03 16.99 -3.74
CA ALA A 91 10.43 16.77 -2.44
C ALA A 91 8.98 16.25 -2.53
N THR A 92 8.18 16.77 -3.49
CA THR A 92 6.84 16.23 -3.77
C THR A 92 6.90 14.79 -4.26
N HIS A 93 7.81 14.49 -5.19
CA HIS A 93 8.00 13.14 -5.69
C HIS A 93 8.36 12.16 -4.55
N LEU A 94 9.32 12.53 -3.71
CA LEU A 94 9.71 11.72 -2.55
C LEU A 94 8.53 11.50 -1.59
N ALA A 95 7.74 12.55 -1.32
CA ALA A 95 6.56 12.46 -0.46
C ALA A 95 5.47 11.52 -1.02
N GLN A 96 5.37 11.38 -2.34
CA GLN A 96 4.37 10.57 -3.03
C GLN A 96 4.81 9.13 -3.33
N LEU A 97 6.07 8.77 -3.09
CA LEU A 97 6.58 7.42 -3.36
C LEU A 97 5.82 6.29 -2.64
N PRO A 98 5.32 6.44 -1.40
CA PRO A 98 4.49 5.40 -0.81
C PRO A 98 3.22 5.10 -1.62
N GLY A 99 2.68 6.09 -2.34
CA GLY A 99 1.56 5.90 -3.28
C GLY A 99 1.92 4.97 -4.45
N PHE A 100 3.14 5.03 -4.97
CA PHE A 100 3.65 4.03 -5.92
C PHE A 100 3.79 2.66 -5.28
N GLY A 101 4.23 2.59 -4.02
CA GLY A 101 4.26 1.35 -3.25
C GLY A 101 2.87 0.71 -3.13
N ILE A 102 1.83 1.50 -2.85
CA ILE A 102 0.43 1.05 -2.83
C ILE A 102 0.01 0.48 -4.19
N LEU A 103 0.31 1.19 -5.27
CA LEU A 103 0.00 0.75 -6.63
C LEU A 103 0.64 -0.61 -6.92
N MET A 104 1.92 -0.78 -6.59
CA MET A 104 2.64 -2.05 -6.79
C MET A 104 2.11 -3.17 -5.91
N ALA A 105 1.69 -2.86 -4.69
CA ALA A 105 1.14 -3.84 -3.76
C ALA A 105 -0.26 -4.33 -4.19
N THR A 106 -1.05 -3.48 -4.86
CA THR A 106 -2.46 -3.74 -5.16
C THR A 106 -2.76 -4.09 -6.62
N ARG A 107 -1.88 -3.74 -7.57
CA ARG A 107 -2.04 -4.04 -9.00
C ARG A 107 -1.00 -5.06 -9.45
N ASN A 108 -1.26 -5.72 -10.57
CA ASN A 108 -0.32 -6.70 -11.14
C ASN A 108 0.59 -6.07 -12.22
N GLU A 109 0.24 -4.89 -12.67
CA GLU A 109 1.02 -4.17 -13.69
C GLU A 109 0.81 -2.65 -13.59
N PHE A 110 1.69 -1.94 -14.26
CA PHE A 110 1.63 -0.49 -14.43
C PHE A 110 2.04 -0.14 -15.85
N ASP A 111 1.23 0.67 -16.52
CA ASP A 111 1.58 1.23 -17.83
C ASP A 111 2.12 2.65 -17.67
N GLY A 112 3.40 2.81 -18.00
CA GLY A 112 4.10 4.10 -17.91
C GLY A 112 3.59 5.14 -18.91
N LEU A 113 2.93 4.73 -20.00
CA LEU A 113 2.35 5.62 -21.02
C LEU A 113 0.86 5.91 -20.81
N ALA A 114 0.18 5.20 -19.88
CA ALA A 114 -1.23 5.45 -19.62
C ALA A 114 -1.44 6.90 -19.14
N PRO A 115 -2.44 7.61 -19.69
CA PRO A 115 -2.80 8.95 -19.23
C PRO A 115 -3.09 8.97 -17.74
N ARG A 116 -2.56 9.96 -17.04
CA ARG A 116 -2.78 10.16 -15.61
C ARG A 116 -3.07 11.63 -15.34
N PRO A 117 -3.97 11.93 -14.40
CA PRO A 117 -4.16 13.30 -13.99
C PRO A 117 -2.85 13.85 -13.41
N PRO A 118 -2.50 15.11 -13.69
CA PRO A 118 -1.34 15.75 -13.10
C PRO A 118 -1.49 15.75 -11.57
N GLN A 119 -0.41 15.36 -10.90
CA GLN A 119 -0.36 15.44 -9.44
C GLN A 119 0.04 16.86 -9.04
N PRO A 120 -0.71 17.52 -8.14
CA PRO A 120 -0.34 18.85 -7.69
C PRO A 120 0.99 18.80 -6.94
N MET A 121 1.80 19.84 -7.14
CA MET A 121 3.01 20.04 -6.35
C MET A 121 2.63 20.42 -4.93
N LEU A 122 3.24 19.74 -3.96
CA LEU A 122 3.11 20.08 -2.54
C LEU A 122 4.07 21.23 -2.23
N LEU A 123 3.55 22.33 -1.75
CA LEU A 123 4.31 23.59 -1.66
C LEU A 123 5.04 23.74 -0.33
N THR A 124 4.54 23.12 0.74
CA THR A 124 5.09 23.26 2.08
C THR A 124 5.61 21.94 2.64
N SER A 125 6.56 22.02 3.57
CA SER A 125 7.05 20.86 4.33
C SER A 125 5.90 20.11 5.02
N ALA A 126 4.97 20.86 5.64
CA ALA A 126 3.80 20.26 6.32
C ALA A 126 2.88 19.47 5.37
N GLU A 127 2.63 19.97 4.17
CA GLU A 127 1.84 19.25 3.14
C GLU A 127 2.55 17.98 2.70
N ARG A 128 3.86 18.02 2.48
CA ARG A 128 4.68 16.87 2.08
C ARG A 128 4.70 15.79 3.15
N VAL A 129 4.93 16.17 4.40
CA VAL A 129 4.93 15.26 5.55
C VAL A 129 3.56 14.61 5.71
N ARG A 130 2.47 15.40 5.70
CA ARG A 130 1.11 14.86 5.82
C ARG A 130 0.77 13.88 4.71
N ALA A 131 1.06 14.21 3.45
CA ALA A 131 0.81 13.33 2.32
C ALA A 131 1.63 12.04 2.41
N PHE A 132 2.90 12.15 2.81
CA PHE A 132 3.79 11.01 3.02
C PHE A 132 3.29 10.08 4.12
N GLU A 133 2.90 10.62 5.28
CA GLU A 133 2.41 9.85 6.42
C GLU A 133 1.12 9.11 6.10
N GLU A 134 0.17 9.78 5.45
CA GLU A 134 -1.11 9.17 5.06
C GLU A 134 -0.90 7.99 4.10
N MET A 135 -0.12 8.18 3.03
CA MET A 135 0.18 7.12 2.08
C MET A 135 1.03 6.01 2.71
N SER A 136 1.97 6.33 3.60
CA SER A 136 2.77 5.34 4.33
C SER A 136 1.92 4.49 5.25
N LYS A 137 0.95 5.07 5.94
CA LYS A 137 -0.02 4.35 6.78
C LYS A 137 -0.85 3.35 5.96
N GLN A 138 -1.36 3.79 4.82
CA GLN A 138 -2.11 2.92 3.90
C GLN A 138 -1.24 1.79 3.35
N LEU A 139 -0.02 2.09 2.92
CA LEU A 139 0.93 1.09 2.42
C LEU A 139 1.24 0.03 3.47
N ARG A 140 1.53 0.44 4.73
CA ARG A 140 1.76 -0.51 5.84
C ARG A 140 0.58 -1.47 6.01
N ALA A 141 -0.64 -0.94 6.05
CA ALA A 141 -1.85 -1.76 6.22
C ALA A 141 -2.00 -2.80 5.09
N ILE A 142 -1.73 -2.41 3.85
CA ILE A 142 -1.77 -3.30 2.68
C ILE A 142 -0.68 -4.37 2.79
N LEU A 143 0.56 -3.99 3.08
CA LEU A 143 1.69 -4.92 3.17
C LEU A 143 1.54 -5.89 4.35
N GLN A 144 0.94 -5.49 5.46
CA GLN A 144 0.64 -6.37 6.61
C GLN A 144 -0.35 -7.49 6.26
N GLN A 145 -1.23 -7.25 5.29
CA GLN A 145 -2.24 -8.22 4.85
C GLN A 145 -1.78 -9.04 3.64
N MET A 146 -0.64 -8.69 3.03
CA MET A 146 -0.13 -9.38 1.85
C MET A 146 0.20 -10.84 2.15
N THR A 147 -0.26 -11.76 1.30
CA THR A 147 0.09 -13.17 1.37
C THR A 147 1.42 -13.46 0.65
N TRP A 148 2.03 -14.63 0.92
CA TRP A 148 3.24 -15.06 0.21
C TRP A 148 3.02 -15.21 -1.29
N ASP A 149 1.85 -15.69 -1.71
CA ASP A 149 1.51 -15.82 -3.13
C ASP A 149 1.42 -14.44 -3.80
N GLN A 150 0.78 -13.47 -3.14
CA GLN A 150 0.73 -12.09 -3.63
C GLN A 150 2.12 -11.45 -3.68
N ALA A 151 2.96 -11.70 -2.69
CA ALA A 151 4.32 -11.17 -2.60
C ALA A 151 5.21 -11.69 -3.74
N ASN A 152 5.07 -12.96 -4.12
CA ASN A 152 5.83 -13.60 -5.18
C ASN A 152 5.18 -13.52 -6.56
N ALA A 153 3.94 -13.05 -6.65
CA ALA A 153 3.25 -12.91 -7.93
C ALA A 153 4.05 -12.01 -8.88
N PRO A 154 4.09 -12.34 -10.20
CA PRO A 154 4.77 -11.51 -11.19
C PRO A 154 4.09 -10.13 -11.29
N TRP A 155 4.90 -9.11 -11.31
CA TRP A 155 4.46 -7.74 -11.55
C TRP A 155 5.12 -7.20 -12.82
N LYS A 156 4.39 -6.43 -13.62
CA LYS A 156 4.86 -5.99 -14.93
C LYS A 156 4.88 -4.47 -15.04
N LEU A 157 5.97 -3.94 -15.61
CA LEU A 157 6.01 -2.58 -16.14
C LEU A 157 5.77 -2.64 -17.64
N ARG A 158 4.81 -1.87 -18.11
CA ARG A 158 4.49 -1.74 -19.53
C ARG A 158 4.75 -0.31 -20.01
N LEU A 159 4.98 -0.20 -21.30
CA LEU A 159 4.93 1.04 -22.07
C LEU A 159 4.00 0.77 -23.26
N GLY A 160 2.72 1.07 -23.08
CA GLY A 160 1.66 0.65 -23.98
C GLY A 160 1.57 -0.88 -24.04
N ASP A 161 1.67 -1.45 -25.24
CA ASP A 161 1.60 -2.92 -25.43
C ASP A 161 2.90 -3.67 -25.08
N LYS A 162 4.00 -2.95 -24.89
CA LYS A 162 5.29 -3.56 -24.62
C LYS A 162 5.52 -3.76 -23.12
N VAL A 163 5.78 -5.01 -22.69
CA VAL A 163 6.29 -5.31 -21.36
C VAL A 163 7.79 -5.01 -21.35
N VAL A 164 8.22 -4.05 -20.53
CA VAL A 164 9.63 -3.62 -20.44
C VAL A 164 10.35 -4.19 -19.22
N ALA A 165 9.60 -4.60 -18.19
CA ALA A 165 10.13 -5.32 -17.04
C ALA A 165 9.06 -6.25 -16.45
N SER A 166 9.52 -7.39 -15.93
CA SER A 166 8.67 -8.32 -15.15
C SER A 166 9.53 -8.96 -14.07
N ALA A 167 9.05 -8.89 -12.82
CA ALA A 167 9.75 -9.46 -11.67
C ALA A 167 8.74 -9.79 -10.57
N PRO A 168 9.11 -10.58 -9.54
CA PRO A 168 8.28 -10.76 -8.35
C PRO A 168 7.91 -9.41 -7.75
N ARG A 169 6.68 -9.27 -7.28
CA ARG A 169 6.15 -8.03 -6.66
C ARG A 169 7.07 -7.48 -5.57
N THR A 170 7.63 -8.37 -4.74
CA THR A 170 8.59 -7.98 -3.69
C THR A 170 9.84 -7.32 -4.22
N GLN A 171 10.38 -7.82 -5.31
CA GLN A 171 11.55 -7.21 -5.95
C GLN A 171 11.21 -5.82 -6.49
N ILE A 172 10.03 -5.67 -7.10
CA ILE A 172 9.56 -4.36 -7.59
C ILE A 172 9.35 -3.38 -6.44
N LEU A 173 8.69 -3.80 -5.35
CA LEU A 173 8.53 -2.98 -4.16
C LEU A 173 9.89 -2.55 -3.57
N ARG A 174 10.86 -3.48 -3.51
CA ARG A 174 12.21 -3.17 -3.03
C ARG A 174 12.90 -2.12 -3.91
N THR A 175 12.91 -2.32 -5.22
CA THR A 175 13.65 -1.45 -6.15
C THR A 175 12.95 -0.12 -6.43
N VAL A 176 11.64 -0.16 -6.71
CA VAL A 176 10.89 1.03 -7.21
C VAL A 176 10.28 1.85 -6.07
N PHE A 177 10.22 1.32 -4.85
CA PHE A 177 9.79 2.08 -3.68
C PHE A 177 10.93 2.29 -2.68
N VAL A 178 11.45 1.25 -2.04
CA VAL A 178 12.42 1.40 -0.95
C VAL A 178 13.74 2.01 -1.43
N THR A 179 14.40 1.35 -2.39
CA THR A 179 15.70 1.82 -2.92
C THR A 179 15.55 3.14 -3.68
N HIS A 180 14.44 3.36 -4.37
CA HIS A 180 14.14 4.61 -5.07
C HIS A 180 13.93 5.77 -4.08
N SER A 181 13.29 5.51 -2.93
CA SER A 181 13.20 6.51 -1.86
C SER A 181 14.58 6.90 -1.32
N ALA A 182 15.46 5.93 -1.09
CA ALA A 182 16.84 6.18 -0.65
C ALA A 182 17.61 7.03 -1.69
N HIS A 183 17.45 6.71 -2.99
CA HIS A 183 18.06 7.50 -4.08
C HIS A 183 17.63 8.98 -4.02
N HIS A 184 16.33 9.25 -3.93
CA HIS A 184 15.84 10.62 -3.90
C HIS A 184 16.12 11.33 -2.58
N ARG A 185 16.19 10.61 -1.45
CA ARG A 185 16.67 11.18 -0.18
C ARG A 185 18.09 11.69 -0.29
N ALA A 186 18.98 10.92 -0.92
CA ALA A 186 20.36 11.33 -1.12
C ALA A 186 20.45 12.61 -1.98
N GLN A 187 19.69 12.67 -3.07
CA GLN A 187 19.59 13.88 -3.89
C GLN A 187 19.06 15.07 -3.08
N LEU A 188 17.99 14.87 -2.31
CA LEU A 188 17.39 15.93 -1.49
C LEU A 188 18.36 16.42 -0.42
N GLY A 189 19.15 15.53 0.19
CA GLY A 189 20.19 15.90 1.14
C GLY A 189 21.24 16.86 0.55
N VAL A 190 21.66 16.62 -0.69
CA VAL A 190 22.54 17.53 -1.43
C VAL A 190 21.86 18.88 -1.66
N TYR A 191 20.58 18.91 -2.05
CA TYR A 191 19.83 20.14 -2.26
C TYR A 191 19.71 20.96 -0.97
N LEU A 192 19.39 20.31 0.15
CA LEU A 192 19.32 20.94 1.46
C LEU A 192 20.67 21.57 1.84
N ARG A 193 21.79 20.85 1.62
CA ARG A 193 23.14 21.37 1.88
C ARG A 193 23.46 22.60 1.06
N MET A 194 23.10 22.61 -0.22
CA MET A 194 23.30 23.77 -1.11
C MET A 194 22.43 24.98 -0.73
N LEU A 195 21.35 24.75 0.02
CA LEU A 195 20.46 25.79 0.55
C LEU A 195 20.77 26.13 2.03
N GLU A 196 21.96 25.75 2.52
CA GLU A 196 22.41 25.99 3.90
C GLU A 196 21.41 25.47 4.95
N THR A 197 20.63 24.44 4.60
CA THR A 197 19.65 23.80 5.50
C THR A 197 20.28 22.57 6.15
N PRO A 198 20.16 22.39 7.48
CA PRO A 198 20.71 21.22 8.16
C PRO A 198 20.16 19.92 7.60
N VAL A 199 21.06 18.97 7.31
CA VAL A 199 20.74 17.67 6.74
C VAL A 199 20.62 16.63 7.86
N PRO A 200 19.48 15.94 8.04
CA PRO A 200 19.34 14.93 9.07
C PRO A 200 20.23 13.71 8.79
N TRP A 201 20.57 12.98 9.85
CA TRP A 201 21.24 11.69 9.72
C TRP A 201 20.37 10.69 8.92
N SER A 202 20.98 9.75 8.21
CA SER A 202 20.31 8.74 7.40
C SER A 202 20.81 7.33 7.74
N TYR A 203 21.76 6.77 7.00
CA TYR A 203 22.40 5.48 7.29
C TYR A 203 23.63 5.60 8.20
N GLY A 204 23.96 6.81 8.58
CA GLY A 204 25.03 7.18 9.47
C GLY A 204 24.88 8.67 9.80
N ARG A 205 25.84 9.22 10.56
CA ARG A 205 25.87 10.63 10.90
C ARG A 205 25.88 11.53 9.66
N SER A 206 25.32 12.71 9.79
CA SER A 206 25.56 13.82 8.87
C SER A 206 26.58 14.78 9.49
N ALA A 207 26.91 15.88 8.82
CA ALA A 207 27.70 16.96 9.42
C ALA A 207 26.92 17.73 10.49
N ASP A 208 25.59 17.60 10.52
CA ASP A 208 24.71 18.40 11.40
C ASP A 208 24.06 17.57 12.50
N GLU A 209 23.97 16.25 12.33
CA GLU A 209 23.26 15.38 13.29
C GLU A 209 23.95 14.02 13.44
N GLU A 210 23.99 13.52 14.68
CA GLU A 210 24.37 12.15 15.03
C GLU A 210 23.13 11.25 15.10
N PRO A 211 23.23 9.98 14.69
CA PRO A 211 22.17 9.02 14.96
C PRO A 211 22.04 8.77 16.48
N PRO A 212 20.86 8.35 16.98
CA PRO A 212 20.72 7.95 18.36
C PRO A 212 21.69 6.80 18.69
N ALA A 213 22.18 6.76 19.93
CA ALA A 213 23.22 5.82 20.39
C ALA A 213 22.83 4.33 20.30
N ALA A 214 21.57 4.01 20.08
CA ALA A 214 21.06 2.65 19.84
C ALA A 214 20.25 2.63 18.53
N LEU A 215 20.74 1.92 17.54
CA LEU A 215 20.02 1.48 16.35
C LEU A 215 19.65 0.02 16.50
#